data_019dc85418d1efab2750a31d2c997734
#
_entry.id   019dc85418d1efab2750a31d2c997734
#
_cell.length_a   1.000
_cell.length_b   1.000
_cell.length_c   1.000
_cell.angle_alpha   90.00
_cell.angle_beta   90.00
_cell.angle_gamma   90.00
#
_symmetry.space_group_name_H-M   'P 1'
#
loop_
_entity.id
_entity.type
_entity.pdbx_description
1 polymer ?
#
loop_
_entity_poly.entity_id
_entity_poly.type
_entity_poly.pdbx_seq_one_letter_code
_entity_poly.pdbx_strand_id
1 'polypeptide(L)'
;MDDLGEHAALLDGLVVFDGRVKRHRAKACAYAEILRRLHGKVEYADEAKKYEVLNVVERDARALRPYQTQAIEAWLAAKKRGVVVLPTGAGKSYVALKCILATQRSTLVLAPTIDLVQQWASDLEARLGCPIGRYGGGDKDLKPITVATYDSGVLIMPWHGDKFGLLICDECHHLPAGVTSSVAEACLAPFRLGLTATPERTDGMHARLDELLGPEVHRSQISELEGNFLANYQVEVLHVALDPDEQESYTTNRKEYLAFARKSGVDFSKPDGWQQFISAAARDPEGRAAMRCYREQKRLSRASRAKLRAVWDLVREHAGERCLVFTEDNDTAYEIGRRFVAPVMTHHTKGPERKRMLDRFRSGAWPVLITSKVLNEGVDVPEVAVGIIVSGSGSVREHVQRLGRLLRPGAGKVAVLYEILSANTAEAYTSERRRSHVAFGGEQEIFETEAGMDGQHADS
;
A
#
# COMPACT_ATOMS: atom_id res chain seq x y z
N MET A 1 -32.06 5.52 -20.18
CA MET A 1 -32.42 6.75 -20.91
C MET A 1 -33.39 6.35 -22.00
N ASP A 2 -34.60 6.85 -21.97
CA ASP A 2 -35.67 6.28 -22.75
C ASP A 2 -35.76 6.85 -24.17
N ASP A 3 -35.55 8.11 -24.37
CA ASP A 3 -35.48 8.73 -25.68
C ASP A 3 -34.43 9.84 -25.68
N LEU A 4 -33.41 9.67 -26.50
CA LEU A 4 -32.37 10.69 -26.70
C LEU A 4 -32.63 11.50 -27.96
N GLY A 5 -33.48 11.00 -28.89
CA GLY A 5 -33.83 11.69 -30.11
C GLY A 5 -32.65 12.36 -30.78
N GLU A 6 -32.82 13.64 -31.16
CA GLU A 6 -31.78 14.48 -31.77
C GLU A 6 -30.58 14.76 -30.86
N HIS A 7 -30.70 14.47 -29.55
CA HIS A 7 -29.65 14.75 -28.55
C HIS A 7 -28.63 13.60 -28.39
N ALA A 8 -28.82 12.48 -29.09
CA ALA A 8 -27.89 11.35 -29.01
C ALA A 8 -26.44 11.75 -29.35
N ALA A 9 -26.26 12.67 -30.29
CA ALA A 9 -24.95 13.20 -30.69
C ALA A 9 -24.22 13.93 -29.53
N LEU A 10 -24.93 14.52 -28.55
CA LEU A 10 -24.33 15.15 -27.39
C LEU A 10 -23.64 14.14 -26.46
N LEU A 11 -24.10 12.90 -26.50
CA LEU A 11 -23.62 11.81 -25.63
C LEU A 11 -22.80 10.79 -26.39
N ASP A 12 -22.33 11.11 -27.60
CA ASP A 12 -21.48 10.21 -28.38
C ASP A 12 -20.25 9.76 -27.57
N GLY A 13 -19.94 8.46 -27.67
CA GLY A 13 -18.89 7.80 -26.90
C GLY A 13 -19.23 7.52 -25.42
N LEU A 14 -20.33 8.06 -24.87
CA LEU A 14 -20.75 7.82 -23.48
C LEU A 14 -21.92 6.83 -23.38
N VAL A 15 -22.73 6.72 -24.40
CA VAL A 15 -23.93 5.89 -24.42
C VAL A 15 -23.89 4.89 -25.56
N VAL A 16 -24.48 3.72 -25.32
CA VAL A 16 -24.66 2.67 -26.34
C VAL A 16 -26.12 2.27 -26.36
N PHE A 17 -26.70 2.18 -27.57
CA PHE A 17 -28.06 1.68 -27.72
C PHE A 17 -28.09 0.16 -27.49
N ASP A 18 -28.89 -0.30 -26.52
CA ASP A 18 -29.12 -1.72 -26.27
C ASP A 18 -30.43 -2.15 -26.93
N GLY A 19 -30.32 -2.82 -28.07
CA GLY A 19 -31.46 -3.28 -28.86
C GLY A 19 -32.37 -4.29 -28.14
N ARG A 20 -31.86 -4.99 -27.09
CA ARG A 20 -32.66 -5.96 -26.32
C ARG A 20 -33.73 -5.31 -25.46
N VAL A 21 -33.41 -4.13 -24.94
CA VAL A 21 -34.34 -3.35 -24.07
C VAL A 21 -34.81 -2.06 -24.76
N LYS A 22 -34.36 -1.80 -25.99
CA LYS A 22 -34.67 -0.61 -26.78
C LYS A 22 -34.38 0.71 -26.04
N ARG A 23 -33.28 0.77 -25.31
CA ARG A 23 -32.87 1.93 -24.51
C ARG A 23 -31.38 2.21 -24.65
N HIS A 24 -30.99 3.46 -24.49
CA HIS A 24 -29.58 3.81 -24.39
C HIS A 24 -29.07 3.51 -22.99
N ARG A 25 -27.87 2.93 -22.92
CA ARG A 25 -27.16 2.60 -21.68
C ARG A 25 -25.83 3.30 -21.61
N ALA A 26 -25.40 3.64 -20.41
CA ALA A 26 -24.09 4.16 -20.11
C ALA A 26 -23.48 3.42 -18.91
N LYS A 27 -22.16 3.43 -18.80
CA LYS A 27 -21.50 3.07 -17.55
C LYS A 27 -21.89 4.05 -16.46
N ALA A 28 -22.09 3.60 -15.22
CA ALA A 28 -22.44 4.49 -14.11
C ALA A 28 -21.39 5.58 -13.87
N CYS A 29 -20.11 5.28 -14.10
CA CYS A 29 -19.01 6.25 -13.99
C CYS A 29 -19.12 7.43 -14.97
N ALA A 30 -19.84 7.29 -16.08
CA ALA A 30 -20.06 8.35 -17.05
C ALA A 30 -21.16 9.35 -16.62
N TYR A 31 -21.92 9.06 -15.56
CA TYR A 31 -23.05 9.86 -15.10
C TYR A 31 -22.76 11.37 -15.00
N ALA A 32 -21.67 11.75 -14.31
CA ALA A 32 -21.33 13.16 -14.15
C ALA A 32 -21.03 13.86 -15.47
N GLU A 33 -20.41 13.16 -16.43
CA GLU A 33 -20.10 13.68 -17.75
C GLU A 33 -21.37 13.81 -18.60
N ILE A 34 -22.26 12.83 -18.53
CA ILE A 34 -23.58 12.87 -19.19
C ILE A 34 -24.35 14.10 -18.72
N LEU A 35 -24.48 14.30 -17.41
CA LEU A 35 -25.18 15.46 -16.88
C LEU A 35 -24.55 16.79 -17.32
N ARG A 36 -23.21 16.85 -17.36
CA ARG A 36 -22.49 18.05 -17.79
C ARG A 36 -22.76 18.38 -19.26
N ARG A 37 -22.83 17.37 -20.14
CA ARG A 37 -23.12 17.57 -21.56
C ARG A 37 -24.59 17.98 -21.83
N LEU A 38 -25.51 17.49 -21.01
CA LEU A 38 -26.94 17.80 -21.11
C LEU A 38 -27.30 19.15 -20.47
N HIS A 39 -26.59 19.57 -19.43
CA HIS A 39 -26.90 20.75 -18.65
C HIS A 39 -27.02 22.02 -19.51
N GLY A 40 -28.15 22.72 -19.38
CA GLY A 40 -28.47 23.94 -20.16
C GLY A 40 -28.74 23.72 -21.64
N LYS A 41 -28.74 22.46 -22.13
CA LYS A 41 -29.03 22.15 -23.54
C LYS A 41 -30.31 21.33 -23.71
N VAL A 42 -30.65 20.53 -22.71
CA VAL A 42 -31.79 19.62 -22.74
C VAL A 42 -32.48 19.65 -21.39
N GLU A 43 -33.79 19.66 -21.39
CA GLU A 43 -34.59 19.43 -20.20
C GLU A 43 -34.67 17.92 -19.94
N TYR A 44 -34.29 17.46 -18.74
CA TYR A 44 -34.31 16.07 -18.37
C TYR A 44 -34.71 15.83 -16.91
N ALA A 45 -35.34 14.69 -16.65
CA ALA A 45 -35.57 14.19 -15.30
C ALA A 45 -34.43 13.23 -14.91
N ASP A 46 -33.78 13.48 -13.80
CA ASP A 46 -32.70 12.64 -13.30
C ASP A 46 -33.20 11.68 -12.21
N GLU A 47 -33.57 10.48 -12.65
CA GLU A 47 -34.00 9.38 -11.77
C GLU A 47 -32.87 8.41 -11.40
N ALA A 48 -31.66 8.63 -11.94
CA ALA A 48 -30.54 7.69 -11.75
C ALA A 48 -29.94 7.77 -10.35
N LYS A 49 -29.87 8.96 -9.76
CA LYS A 49 -29.25 9.17 -8.45
C LYS A 49 -30.21 8.88 -7.30
N LYS A 50 -29.70 8.17 -6.30
CA LYS A 50 -30.36 7.97 -5.00
C LYS A 50 -29.48 8.34 -3.82
N TYR A 51 -28.34 9.00 -4.09
CA TYR A 51 -27.45 9.47 -3.02
C TYR A 51 -28.05 10.67 -2.30
N GLU A 52 -27.84 10.70 -1.00
CA GLU A 52 -28.39 11.71 -0.10
C GLU A 52 -27.46 12.90 0.07
N VAL A 53 -28.04 14.05 0.40
CA VAL A 53 -27.32 15.21 0.94
C VAL A 53 -27.13 14.98 2.43
N LEU A 54 -25.91 15.04 2.89
CA LEU A 54 -25.57 14.95 4.31
C LEU A 54 -25.58 16.33 4.95
N ASN A 55 -25.72 16.34 6.27
CA ASN A 55 -25.53 17.54 7.09
C ASN A 55 -24.62 17.17 8.27
N VAL A 56 -23.38 16.80 7.94
CA VAL A 56 -22.39 16.37 8.92
C VAL A 56 -21.39 17.48 9.19
N VAL A 57 -20.99 17.61 10.45
CA VAL A 57 -20.00 18.58 10.93
C VAL A 57 -18.90 17.84 11.67
N GLU A 58 -17.70 18.39 11.66
CA GLU A 58 -16.58 17.83 12.41
C GLU A 58 -16.67 18.28 13.87
N ARG A 59 -16.55 17.33 14.80
CA ARG A 59 -16.62 17.58 16.25
C ARG A 59 -15.33 18.15 16.84
N ASP A 60 -14.20 17.60 16.43
CA ASP A 60 -12.86 17.96 16.93
C ASP A 60 -11.99 18.41 15.76
N ALA A 61 -12.21 19.63 15.26
CA ALA A 61 -11.46 20.19 14.16
C ALA A 61 -10.04 20.54 14.62
N ARG A 62 -9.05 19.96 13.95
CA ARG A 62 -7.65 20.35 14.08
C ARG A 62 -7.20 21.19 12.88
N ALA A 63 -6.17 22.00 13.09
CA ALA A 63 -5.56 22.75 12.00
C ALA A 63 -5.03 21.81 10.91
N LEU A 64 -5.32 22.13 9.67
CA LEU A 64 -4.73 21.46 8.52
C LEU A 64 -3.26 21.85 8.39
N ARG A 65 -2.45 20.90 8.00
CA ARG A 65 -1.06 21.19 7.58
C ARG A 65 -1.08 21.79 6.17
N PRO A 66 -0.11 22.64 5.81
CA PRO A 66 -0.10 23.33 4.52
C PRO A 66 -0.32 22.40 3.32
N TYR A 67 0.38 21.27 3.26
CA TYR A 67 0.24 20.29 2.18
C TYR A 67 -1.15 19.62 2.15
N GLN A 68 -1.81 19.45 3.30
CA GLN A 68 -3.18 18.92 3.36
C GLN A 68 -4.18 19.96 2.80
N THR A 69 -3.98 21.24 3.11
CA THR A 69 -4.76 22.33 2.54
C THR A 69 -4.59 22.37 1.02
N GLN A 70 -3.35 22.35 0.52
CA GLN A 70 -3.05 22.31 -0.92
C GLN A 70 -3.69 21.12 -1.62
N ALA A 71 -3.62 19.92 -1.02
CA ALA A 71 -4.23 18.71 -1.58
C ALA A 71 -5.76 18.84 -1.70
N ILE A 72 -6.41 19.40 -0.69
CA ILE A 72 -7.87 19.61 -0.69
C ILE A 72 -8.25 20.67 -1.73
N GLU A 73 -7.54 21.78 -1.78
CA GLU A 73 -7.77 22.88 -2.74
C GLU A 73 -7.57 22.40 -4.19
N ALA A 74 -6.51 21.65 -4.46
CA ALA A 74 -6.26 21.08 -5.78
C ALA A 74 -7.37 20.10 -6.20
N TRP A 75 -7.87 19.27 -5.29
CA TRP A 75 -8.96 18.37 -5.57
C TRP A 75 -10.29 19.11 -5.80
N LEU A 76 -10.56 20.17 -5.03
CA LEU A 76 -11.73 21.03 -5.25
C LEU A 76 -11.68 21.73 -6.62
N ALA A 77 -10.50 22.28 -6.97
CA ALA A 77 -10.27 22.93 -8.27
C ALA A 77 -10.44 21.95 -9.45
N ALA A 78 -10.07 20.68 -9.26
CA ALA A 78 -10.28 19.58 -10.21
C ALA A 78 -11.73 19.05 -10.22
N LYS A 79 -12.70 19.86 -9.84
CA LYS A 79 -14.14 19.52 -9.81
C LYS A 79 -14.46 18.32 -8.92
N LYS A 80 -13.70 18.18 -7.84
CA LYS A 80 -13.83 17.09 -6.85
C LYS A 80 -13.60 15.70 -7.45
N ARG A 81 -12.66 15.60 -8.41
CA ARG A 81 -12.21 14.34 -9.00
C ARG A 81 -10.70 14.34 -9.13
N GLY A 82 -10.05 13.31 -8.61
CA GLY A 82 -8.61 13.15 -8.75
C GLY A 82 -7.95 12.28 -7.69
N VAL A 83 -6.67 12.03 -7.91
CA VAL A 83 -5.80 11.27 -7.03
C VAL A 83 -4.90 12.21 -6.25
N VAL A 84 -4.84 12.04 -4.95
CA VAL A 84 -3.94 12.74 -4.02
C VAL A 84 -2.88 11.76 -3.55
N VAL A 85 -1.62 12.09 -3.84
CA VAL A 85 -0.46 11.27 -3.47
C VAL A 85 0.21 11.90 -2.25
N LEU A 86 0.10 11.22 -1.12
CA LEU A 86 0.69 11.63 0.16
C LEU A 86 1.38 10.45 0.84
N PRO A 87 2.52 10.64 1.47
CA PRO A 87 3.20 9.60 2.23
C PRO A 87 2.31 8.97 3.30
N THR A 88 2.65 7.75 3.71
CA THR A 88 2.00 7.11 4.86
C THR A 88 2.29 7.92 6.12
N GLY A 89 1.27 8.14 6.97
CA GLY A 89 1.41 9.00 8.15
C GLY A 89 1.16 10.49 7.91
N ALA A 90 1.07 10.96 6.65
CA ALA A 90 0.76 12.35 6.32
C ALA A 90 -0.71 12.75 6.57
N GLY A 91 -1.54 11.84 7.06
CA GLY A 91 -2.94 12.14 7.41
C GLY A 91 -3.89 12.12 6.21
N LYS A 92 -3.72 11.17 5.28
CA LYS A 92 -4.63 10.92 4.15
C LYS A 92 -6.10 10.82 4.57
N SER A 93 -6.40 10.12 5.67
CA SER A 93 -7.76 9.99 6.20
C SER A 93 -8.36 11.32 6.63
N TYR A 94 -7.53 12.25 7.12
CA TYR A 94 -8.00 13.59 7.48
C TYR A 94 -8.31 14.46 6.25
N VAL A 95 -7.52 14.34 5.18
CA VAL A 95 -7.82 14.95 3.88
C VAL A 95 -9.17 14.43 3.36
N ALA A 96 -9.38 13.11 3.40
CA ALA A 96 -10.65 12.50 2.99
C ALA A 96 -11.84 12.99 3.81
N LEU A 97 -11.69 13.09 5.15
CA LEU A 97 -12.73 13.68 6.02
C LEU A 97 -13.12 15.09 5.55
N LYS A 98 -12.13 15.94 5.25
CA LYS A 98 -12.41 17.30 4.74
C LYS A 98 -13.10 17.27 3.37
N CYS A 99 -12.77 16.30 2.52
CA CYS A 99 -13.47 16.10 1.24
C CYS A 99 -14.93 15.62 1.44
N ILE A 100 -15.21 14.77 2.44
CA ILE A 100 -16.60 14.41 2.83
C ILE A 100 -17.37 15.66 3.26
N LEU A 101 -16.78 16.47 4.15
CA LEU A 101 -17.38 17.72 4.62
C LEU A 101 -17.62 18.72 3.48
N ALA A 102 -16.69 18.82 2.53
CA ALA A 102 -16.81 19.72 1.38
C ALA A 102 -17.84 19.26 0.33
N THR A 103 -18.18 17.97 0.31
CA THR A 103 -19.18 17.43 -0.62
C THR A 103 -20.57 17.32 -0.02
N GLN A 104 -20.67 17.00 1.26
CA GLN A 104 -21.93 16.73 1.95
C GLN A 104 -22.81 15.74 1.17
N ARG A 105 -22.24 14.60 0.78
CA ARG A 105 -22.94 13.55 0.01
C ARG A 105 -22.70 12.18 0.64
N SER A 106 -23.68 11.30 0.50
CA SER A 106 -23.50 9.88 0.85
C SER A 106 -22.21 9.36 0.25
N THR A 107 -21.39 8.75 1.07
CA THR A 107 -19.99 8.42 0.76
C THR A 107 -19.71 6.95 0.93
N LEU A 108 -19.05 6.35 -0.06
CA LEU A 108 -18.38 5.05 0.10
C LEU A 108 -16.87 5.26 0.18
N VAL A 109 -16.28 4.73 1.24
CA VAL A 109 -14.82 4.63 1.40
C VAL A 109 -14.41 3.17 1.16
N LEU A 110 -13.49 2.95 0.23
CA LEU A 110 -12.89 1.63 -0.03
C LEU A 110 -11.53 1.55 0.63
N ALA A 111 -11.29 0.49 1.37
CA ALA A 111 -10.02 0.20 2.03
C ALA A 111 -9.52 -1.22 1.69
N PRO A 112 -8.21 -1.48 1.63
CA PRO A 112 -7.68 -2.78 1.19
C PRO A 112 -7.90 -3.92 2.19
N THR A 113 -8.06 -3.63 3.47
CA THR A 113 -8.16 -4.67 4.51
C THR A 113 -9.30 -4.41 5.49
N ILE A 114 -9.78 -5.48 6.15
CA ILE A 114 -10.83 -5.40 7.16
C ILE A 114 -10.38 -4.55 8.36
N ASP A 115 -9.12 -4.64 8.77
CA ASP A 115 -8.57 -3.84 9.87
C ASP A 115 -8.65 -2.35 9.55
N LEU A 116 -8.36 -1.95 8.30
CA LEU A 116 -8.54 -0.56 7.83
C LEU A 116 -10.01 -0.15 7.79
N VAL A 117 -10.91 -1.04 7.38
CA VAL A 117 -12.36 -0.75 7.42
C VAL A 117 -12.79 -0.39 8.84
N GLN A 118 -12.37 -1.16 9.84
CA GLN A 118 -12.68 -0.88 11.23
C GLN A 118 -12.05 0.43 11.72
N GLN A 119 -10.80 0.68 11.36
CA GLN A 119 -10.09 1.91 11.73
C GLN A 119 -10.75 3.15 11.12
N TRP A 120 -11.00 3.12 9.80
CA TRP A 120 -11.69 4.21 9.08
C TRP A 120 -13.06 4.50 9.67
N ALA A 121 -13.87 3.46 9.90
CA ALA A 121 -15.20 3.62 10.44
C ALA A 121 -15.16 4.24 11.85
N SER A 122 -14.28 3.75 12.73
CA SER A 122 -14.14 4.27 14.09
C SER A 122 -13.63 5.73 14.12
N ASP A 123 -12.67 6.10 13.25
CA ASP A 123 -12.17 7.47 13.16
C ASP A 123 -13.25 8.44 12.62
N LEU A 124 -13.99 8.02 11.60
CA LEU A 124 -15.10 8.82 11.07
C LEU A 124 -16.25 8.95 12.08
N GLU A 125 -16.62 7.89 12.81
CA GLU A 125 -17.65 7.95 13.87
C GLU A 125 -17.25 8.94 14.96
N ALA A 126 -16.01 8.87 15.45
CA ALA A 126 -15.52 9.76 16.47
C ALA A 126 -15.58 11.23 16.02
N ARG A 127 -15.18 11.51 14.78
CA ARG A 127 -15.05 12.88 14.26
C ARG A 127 -16.36 13.49 13.75
N LEU A 128 -17.21 12.68 13.13
CA LEU A 128 -18.50 13.17 12.57
C LEU A 128 -19.65 13.01 13.56
N GLY A 129 -19.52 12.12 14.54
CA GLY A 129 -20.56 11.85 15.51
C GLY A 129 -21.84 11.26 14.94
N CYS A 130 -21.74 10.62 13.80
CA CYS A 130 -22.83 9.90 13.16
C CYS A 130 -22.43 8.43 12.95
N PRO A 131 -23.39 7.50 12.90
CA PRO A 131 -23.09 6.10 12.70
C PRO A 131 -22.54 5.85 11.29
N ILE A 132 -21.45 5.10 11.22
CA ILE A 132 -20.77 4.73 9.97
C ILE A 132 -21.04 3.26 9.66
N GLY A 133 -21.45 2.99 8.40
CA GLY A 133 -21.65 1.62 7.92
C GLY A 133 -20.32 0.88 7.73
N ARG A 134 -20.33 -0.42 8.00
CA ARG A 134 -19.19 -1.31 7.79
C ARG A 134 -19.60 -2.47 6.88
N TYR A 135 -18.81 -2.70 5.83
CA TYR A 135 -19.11 -3.79 4.91
C TYR A 135 -17.85 -4.59 4.56
N GLY A 136 -17.74 -5.79 5.12
CA GLY A 136 -16.60 -6.70 4.98
C GLY A 136 -16.33 -7.50 6.25
N GLY A 137 -15.68 -8.65 6.11
CA GLY A 137 -15.35 -9.50 7.26
C GLY A 137 -16.54 -10.11 8.01
N GLY A 138 -17.71 -10.16 7.38
CA GLY A 138 -18.96 -10.60 7.97
C GLY A 138 -19.96 -9.46 8.25
N ASP A 139 -19.49 -8.23 8.41
CA ASP A 139 -20.35 -7.06 8.57
C ASP A 139 -21.02 -6.70 7.23
N LYS A 140 -22.30 -6.35 7.26
CA LYS A 140 -23.13 -5.96 6.11
C LYS A 140 -24.02 -4.79 6.45
N ASP A 141 -23.46 -3.76 7.08
CA ASP A 141 -24.19 -2.57 7.51
C ASP A 141 -23.94 -1.42 6.50
N LEU A 142 -25.00 -1.05 5.78
CA LEU A 142 -24.98 0.02 4.78
C LEU A 142 -25.63 1.26 5.37
N LYS A 143 -24.88 2.37 5.42
CA LYS A 143 -25.32 3.69 5.89
C LYS A 143 -24.94 4.77 4.89
N PRO A 144 -25.44 6.01 5.02
CA PRO A 144 -25.08 7.11 4.14
C PRO A 144 -23.57 7.33 4.01
N ILE A 145 -22.80 7.10 5.08
CA ILE A 145 -21.35 6.97 5.01
C ILE A 145 -21.01 5.52 5.35
N THR A 146 -20.39 4.82 4.41
CA THR A 146 -20.04 3.40 4.55
C THR A 146 -18.57 3.20 4.21
N VAL A 147 -17.89 2.36 4.98
CA VAL A 147 -16.55 1.88 4.70
C VAL A 147 -16.60 0.41 4.36
N ALA A 148 -15.97 0.01 3.26
CA ALA A 148 -15.96 -1.36 2.76
C ALA A 148 -14.58 -1.79 2.30
N THR A 149 -14.34 -3.11 2.23
CA THR A 149 -13.18 -3.62 1.48
C THR A 149 -13.41 -3.51 -0.02
N TYR A 150 -12.34 -3.50 -0.84
CA TYR A 150 -12.47 -3.53 -2.30
C TYR A 150 -13.29 -4.71 -2.79
N ASP A 151 -13.05 -5.92 -2.24
CA ASP A 151 -13.82 -7.12 -2.61
C ASP A 151 -15.31 -6.99 -2.26
N SER A 152 -15.61 -6.40 -1.10
CA SER A 152 -16.99 -6.12 -0.70
C SER A 152 -17.62 -5.05 -1.59
N GLY A 153 -16.85 -4.05 -2.01
CA GLY A 153 -17.28 -3.03 -2.97
C GLY A 153 -17.78 -3.64 -4.29
N VAL A 154 -17.07 -4.65 -4.81
CA VAL A 154 -17.50 -5.40 -6.00
C VAL A 154 -18.90 -6.01 -5.81
N LEU A 155 -19.20 -6.52 -4.62
CA LEU A 155 -20.50 -7.13 -4.31
C LEU A 155 -21.61 -6.10 -4.09
N ILE A 156 -21.28 -4.91 -3.56
CA ILE A 156 -22.27 -3.85 -3.24
C ILE A 156 -22.68 -3.10 -4.50
N MET A 157 -21.74 -2.76 -5.38
CA MET A 157 -21.96 -1.82 -6.48
C MET A 157 -23.08 -2.18 -7.44
N PRO A 158 -23.29 -3.44 -7.84
CA PRO A 158 -24.40 -3.79 -8.73
C PRO A 158 -25.78 -3.40 -8.19
N TRP A 159 -25.93 -3.28 -6.86
CA TRP A 159 -27.21 -3.05 -6.19
C TRP A 159 -27.33 -1.65 -5.55
N HIS A 160 -26.20 -1.00 -5.28
CA HIS A 160 -26.16 0.22 -4.49
C HIS A 160 -25.25 1.31 -5.08
N GLY A 161 -24.78 1.15 -6.30
CA GLY A 161 -23.89 2.12 -6.95
C GLY A 161 -24.50 3.52 -7.16
N ASP A 162 -25.83 3.61 -7.13
CA ASP A 162 -26.63 4.85 -7.23
C ASP A 162 -26.78 5.60 -5.89
N LYS A 163 -26.43 4.96 -4.75
CA LYS A 163 -26.60 5.51 -3.40
C LYS A 163 -25.45 6.37 -2.91
N PHE A 164 -24.34 6.43 -3.64
CA PHE A 164 -23.16 7.18 -3.24
C PHE A 164 -22.89 8.35 -4.17
N GLY A 165 -22.74 9.55 -3.60
CA GLY A 165 -22.37 10.76 -4.33
C GLY A 165 -20.87 11.06 -4.27
N LEU A 166 -20.15 10.46 -3.33
CA LEU A 166 -18.68 10.49 -3.21
C LEU A 166 -18.12 9.08 -3.08
N LEU A 167 -17.16 8.75 -3.94
CA LEU A 167 -16.36 7.54 -3.85
C LEU A 167 -14.94 7.91 -3.42
N ILE A 168 -14.48 7.34 -2.31
CA ILE A 168 -13.10 7.48 -1.80
C ILE A 168 -12.42 6.12 -1.89
N CYS A 169 -11.26 6.06 -2.50
CA CYS A 169 -10.45 4.86 -2.63
C CYS A 169 -9.13 5.05 -1.87
N ASP A 170 -9.04 4.46 -0.68
CA ASP A 170 -7.78 4.42 0.08
C ASP A 170 -6.86 3.36 -0.51
N GLU A 171 -5.56 3.67 -0.61
CA GLU A 171 -4.57 2.88 -1.36
C GLU A 171 -5.09 2.55 -2.78
N CYS A 172 -5.48 3.60 -3.51
CA CYS A 172 -6.21 3.50 -4.77
C CYS A 172 -5.46 2.75 -5.89
N HIS A 173 -4.17 2.46 -5.71
CA HIS A 173 -3.40 1.60 -6.60
C HIS A 173 -3.95 0.15 -6.67
N HIS A 174 -4.82 -0.26 -5.74
CA HIS A 174 -5.55 -1.54 -5.81
C HIS A 174 -6.72 -1.51 -6.80
N LEU A 175 -7.26 -0.33 -7.10
CA LEU A 175 -8.48 -0.18 -7.89
C LEU A 175 -8.35 -0.63 -9.36
N PRO A 176 -7.25 -0.34 -10.10
CA PRO A 176 -7.20 -0.61 -11.54
C PRO A 176 -7.16 -2.07 -11.93
N ALA A 177 -6.86 -2.97 -10.97
CA ALA A 177 -6.58 -4.37 -11.25
C ALA A 177 -7.84 -5.25 -11.30
N GLY A 178 -7.94 -6.10 -12.33
CA GLY A 178 -8.92 -7.18 -12.39
C GLY A 178 -10.36 -6.74 -12.14
N VAL A 179 -11.01 -7.41 -11.20
CA VAL A 179 -12.44 -7.22 -10.89
C VAL A 179 -12.69 -5.93 -10.10
N THR A 180 -11.68 -5.43 -9.37
CA THR A 180 -11.84 -4.25 -8.49
C THR A 180 -12.16 -2.96 -9.26
N SER A 181 -11.73 -2.82 -10.51
CA SER A 181 -12.08 -1.66 -11.35
C SER A 181 -13.59 -1.52 -11.56
N SER A 182 -14.32 -2.65 -11.55
CA SER A 182 -15.78 -2.66 -11.70
C SER A 182 -16.50 -1.83 -10.61
N VAL A 183 -15.90 -1.70 -9.42
CA VAL A 183 -16.47 -0.86 -8.34
C VAL A 183 -16.61 0.60 -8.79
N ALA A 184 -15.53 1.16 -9.37
CA ALA A 184 -15.57 2.53 -9.86
C ALA A 184 -16.44 2.67 -11.13
N GLU A 185 -16.42 1.67 -12.00
CA GLU A 185 -17.21 1.68 -13.24
C GLU A 185 -18.73 1.60 -12.97
N ALA A 186 -19.15 0.85 -11.94
CA ALA A 186 -20.54 0.68 -11.53
C ALA A 186 -21.03 1.72 -10.51
N CYS A 187 -20.15 2.56 -10.00
CA CYS A 187 -20.51 3.63 -9.06
C CYS A 187 -20.91 4.90 -9.79
N LEU A 188 -22.09 5.41 -9.43
CA LEU A 188 -22.64 6.64 -10.02
C LEU A 188 -21.96 7.91 -9.49
N ALA A 189 -21.24 7.84 -8.36
CA ALA A 189 -20.65 8.98 -7.66
C ALA A 189 -19.97 9.98 -8.61
N PRO A 190 -20.48 11.23 -8.68
CA PRO A 190 -19.88 12.29 -9.48
C PRO A 190 -18.55 12.78 -8.89
N PHE A 191 -18.38 12.68 -7.58
CA PHE A 191 -17.17 13.08 -6.87
C PHE A 191 -16.34 11.85 -6.54
N ARG A 192 -15.02 11.94 -6.77
CA ARG A 192 -14.13 10.79 -6.62
C ARG A 192 -12.77 11.23 -6.08
N LEU A 193 -12.29 10.54 -5.07
CA LEU A 193 -10.99 10.78 -4.45
C LEU A 193 -10.18 9.48 -4.38
N GLY A 194 -9.04 9.46 -5.00
CA GLY A 194 -8.01 8.44 -4.80
C GLY A 194 -6.99 8.93 -3.78
N LEU A 195 -6.62 8.07 -2.85
CA LEU A 195 -5.56 8.32 -1.87
C LEU A 195 -4.53 7.20 -1.99
N THR A 196 -3.26 7.54 -2.07
CA THR A 196 -2.18 6.55 -2.06
C THR A 196 -0.85 7.21 -1.67
N ALA A 197 0.10 6.42 -1.22
CA ALA A 197 1.49 6.88 -1.06
C ALA A 197 2.27 6.74 -2.37
N THR A 198 1.93 5.76 -3.20
CA THR A 198 2.57 5.48 -4.49
C THR A 198 1.52 4.98 -5.47
N PRO A 199 1.17 5.75 -6.50
CA PRO A 199 0.21 5.30 -7.51
C PRO A 199 0.83 4.31 -8.50
N GLU A 200 2.15 4.31 -8.65
CA GLU A 200 2.88 3.54 -9.64
C GLU A 200 2.73 2.03 -9.40
N ARG A 201 2.45 1.31 -10.48
CA ARG A 201 2.31 -0.14 -10.50
C ARG A 201 3.29 -0.73 -11.51
N THR A 202 3.85 -1.90 -11.18
CA THR A 202 4.79 -2.61 -12.07
C THR A 202 4.13 -3.13 -13.37
N ASP A 203 2.80 -3.28 -13.37
CA ASP A 203 2.02 -3.73 -14.52
C ASP A 203 1.52 -2.56 -15.42
N GLY A 204 1.86 -1.31 -15.10
CA GLY A 204 1.45 -0.11 -15.84
C GLY A 204 -0.03 0.26 -15.75
N MET A 205 -0.85 -0.51 -15.05
CA MET A 205 -2.30 -0.28 -14.97
C MET A 205 -2.69 0.97 -14.18
N HIS A 206 -1.75 1.64 -13.52
CA HIS A 206 -2.00 2.91 -12.83
C HIS A 206 -2.55 4.02 -13.75
N ALA A 207 -2.25 3.97 -15.06
CA ALA A 207 -2.82 4.90 -16.04
C ALA A 207 -4.37 4.89 -16.07
N ARG A 208 -5.01 3.78 -15.69
CA ARG A 208 -6.48 3.71 -15.59
C ARG A 208 -7.06 4.50 -14.41
N LEU A 209 -6.25 4.94 -13.46
CA LEU A 209 -6.75 5.77 -12.36
C LEU A 209 -7.35 7.08 -12.87
N ASP A 210 -6.81 7.65 -13.93
CA ASP A 210 -7.33 8.88 -14.54
C ASP A 210 -8.77 8.70 -15.03
N GLU A 211 -9.07 7.57 -15.66
CA GLU A 211 -10.42 7.23 -16.10
C GLU A 211 -11.35 6.98 -14.90
N LEU A 212 -10.89 6.19 -13.94
CA LEU A 212 -11.70 5.69 -12.84
C LEU A 212 -11.96 6.75 -11.74
N LEU A 213 -10.96 7.55 -11.39
CA LEU A 213 -11.02 8.51 -10.28
C LEU A 213 -10.79 9.95 -10.72
N GLY A 214 -10.04 10.17 -11.77
CA GLY A 214 -9.55 11.47 -12.25
C GLY A 214 -8.03 11.56 -12.17
N PRO A 215 -7.43 12.64 -12.71
CA PRO A 215 -5.99 12.80 -12.77
C PRO A 215 -5.35 12.92 -11.39
N GLU A 216 -4.05 12.74 -11.32
CA GLU A 216 -3.28 13.12 -10.15
C GLU A 216 -3.34 14.64 -9.98
N VAL A 217 -3.90 15.11 -8.86
CA VAL A 217 -4.14 16.54 -8.61
C VAL A 217 -3.17 17.12 -7.59
N HIS A 218 -2.57 16.28 -6.76
CA HIS A 218 -1.58 16.72 -5.77
C HIS A 218 -0.62 15.58 -5.43
N ARG A 219 0.67 15.93 -5.30
CA ARG A 219 1.71 15.03 -4.81
C ARG A 219 2.63 15.78 -3.85
N SER A 220 2.87 15.20 -2.69
CA SER A 220 3.96 15.62 -1.79
C SER A 220 4.92 14.47 -1.58
N GLN A 221 6.20 14.77 -1.66
CA GLN A 221 7.27 13.80 -1.40
C GLN A 221 7.61 13.71 0.09
N ILE A 222 8.23 12.62 0.51
CA ILE A 222 8.66 12.42 1.90
C ILE A 222 9.66 13.51 2.29
N SER A 223 10.63 13.83 1.41
CA SER A 223 11.65 14.86 1.61
C SER A 223 11.07 16.27 1.84
N GLU A 224 9.94 16.60 1.22
CA GLU A 224 9.26 17.88 1.42
C GLU A 224 8.57 17.99 2.79
N LEU A 225 8.28 16.87 3.40
CA LEU A 225 7.56 16.78 4.68
C LEU A 225 8.49 16.47 5.85
N GLU A 226 9.73 16.11 5.56
CA GLU A 226 10.75 15.77 6.55
C GLU A 226 11.10 16.96 7.44
N GLY A 227 11.35 16.71 8.71
CA GLY A 227 11.72 17.73 9.69
C GLY A 227 10.60 18.68 10.11
N ASN A 228 9.69 19.03 9.21
CA ASN A 228 8.59 19.95 9.51
C ASN A 228 7.29 19.26 9.91
N PHE A 229 6.97 18.13 9.25
CA PHE A 229 5.66 17.46 9.40
C PHE A 229 5.78 15.97 9.65
N LEU A 230 6.89 15.35 9.26
CA LEU A 230 7.25 13.99 9.58
C LEU A 230 8.50 14.02 10.47
N ALA A 231 8.76 12.94 11.20
CA ALA A 231 10.01 12.85 11.97
C ALA A 231 11.20 12.83 10.98
N ASN A 232 12.30 13.47 11.38
CA ASN A 232 13.55 13.32 10.64
C ASN A 232 13.95 11.87 10.59
N TYR A 233 14.47 11.39 9.49
CA TYR A 233 14.90 10.02 9.34
C TYR A 233 16.28 9.94 8.69
N GLN A 234 16.98 8.84 9.02
CA GLN A 234 18.24 8.45 8.40
C GLN A 234 18.08 7.06 7.82
N VAL A 235 18.74 6.79 6.70
CA VAL A 235 18.80 5.44 6.12
C VAL A 235 20.23 4.95 6.21
N GLU A 236 20.43 3.87 6.93
CA GLU A 236 21.72 3.22 7.07
C GLU A 236 21.72 1.86 6.37
N VAL A 237 22.67 1.65 5.47
CA VAL A 237 22.81 0.42 4.71
C VAL A 237 23.97 -0.37 5.26
N LEU A 238 23.69 -1.56 5.78
CA LEU A 238 24.69 -2.48 6.31
C LEU A 238 24.93 -3.62 5.32
N HIS A 239 26.16 -3.71 4.82
CA HIS A 239 26.59 -4.82 3.98
C HIS A 239 27.21 -5.93 4.85
N VAL A 240 26.62 -7.12 4.85
CA VAL A 240 27.11 -8.27 5.60
C VAL A 240 27.53 -9.38 4.65
N ALA A 241 28.73 -9.91 4.83
CA ALA A 241 29.19 -11.07 4.07
C ALA A 241 28.54 -12.35 4.61
N LEU A 242 28.23 -13.28 3.73
CA LEU A 242 27.84 -14.62 4.14
C LEU A 242 29.05 -15.34 4.78
N ASP A 243 28.79 -16.21 5.74
CA ASP A 243 29.83 -17.09 6.26
C ASP A 243 30.37 -17.98 5.10
N PRO A 244 31.62 -18.41 5.12
CA PRO A 244 32.25 -19.11 3.98
C PRO A 244 31.44 -20.31 3.45
N ASP A 245 30.89 -21.13 4.35
CA ASP A 245 30.07 -22.29 4.00
C ASP A 245 28.70 -21.88 3.42
N GLU A 246 28.12 -20.79 3.90
CA GLU A 246 26.89 -20.24 3.32
C GLU A 246 27.13 -19.62 1.93
N GLN A 247 28.30 -18.98 1.73
CA GLN A 247 28.70 -18.40 0.44
C GLN A 247 28.94 -19.50 -0.60
N GLU A 248 29.61 -20.59 -0.25
CA GLU A 248 29.78 -21.73 -1.14
C GLU A 248 28.45 -22.36 -1.51
N SER A 249 27.59 -22.60 -0.53
CA SER A 249 26.24 -23.13 -0.73
C SER A 249 25.39 -22.20 -1.62
N TYR A 250 25.44 -20.90 -1.37
CA TYR A 250 24.73 -19.89 -2.19
C TYR A 250 25.17 -19.97 -3.65
N THR A 251 26.48 -19.99 -3.89
CA THR A 251 27.06 -19.99 -5.23
C THR A 251 26.71 -21.28 -5.99
N THR A 252 26.80 -22.42 -5.32
CA THR A 252 26.47 -23.73 -5.88
C THR A 252 24.99 -23.80 -6.26
N ASN A 253 24.10 -23.48 -5.34
CA ASN A 253 22.67 -23.52 -5.58
C ASN A 253 22.26 -22.53 -6.70
N ARG A 254 22.90 -21.35 -6.75
CA ARG A 254 22.67 -20.37 -7.81
C ARG A 254 23.08 -20.91 -9.18
N LYS A 255 24.23 -21.56 -9.26
CA LYS A 255 24.76 -22.15 -10.51
C LYS A 255 23.83 -23.25 -11.03
N GLU A 256 23.35 -24.11 -10.15
CA GLU A 256 22.49 -25.24 -10.50
C GLU A 256 21.13 -24.81 -11.06
N TYR A 257 20.40 -23.94 -10.36
CA TYR A 257 19.10 -23.53 -10.89
C TYR A 257 19.19 -22.68 -12.16
N LEU A 258 20.26 -21.87 -12.31
CA LEU A 258 20.49 -21.10 -13.54
C LEU A 258 20.88 -22.00 -14.71
N ALA A 259 21.61 -23.09 -14.47
CA ALA A 259 21.92 -24.09 -15.50
C ALA A 259 20.64 -24.77 -16.01
N PHE A 260 19.75 -25.19 -15.09
CA PHE A 260 18.45 -25.74 -15.45
C PHE A 260 17.58 -24.72 -16.22
N ALA A 261 17.49 -23.47 -15.76
CA ALA A 261 16.74 -22.44 -16.43
C ALA A 261 17.20 -22.22 -17.88
N ARG A 262 18.53 -22.13 -18.09
CA ARG A 262 19.11 -22.04 -19.45
C ARG A 262 18.80 -23.26 -20.32
N LYS A 263 18.94 -24.46 -19.77
CA LYS A 263 18.61 -25.72 -20.46
C LYS A 263 17.14 -25.78 -20.88
N SER A 264 16.24 -25.20 -20.06
CA SER A 264 14.80 -25.17 -20.30
C SER A 264 14.33 -23.96 -21.16
N GLY A 265 15.25 -23.13 -21.64
CA GLY A 265 14.93 -21.95 -22.47
C GLY A 265 14.25 -20.83 -21.70
N VAL A 266 14.36 -20.81 -20.36
CA VAL A 266 13.76 -19.78 -19.50
C VAL A 266 14.61 -18.51 -19.54
N ASP A 267 13.96 -17.38 -19.83
CA ASP A 267 14.55 -16.05 -19.84
C ASP A 267 13.92 -15.17 -18.74
N PHE A 268 14.67 -14.96 -17.66
CA PHE A 268 14.21 -14.12 -16.53
C PHE A 268 14.13 -12.63 -16.82
N SER A 269 14.60 -12.15 -17.99
CA SER A 269 14.42 -10.77 -18.40
C SER A 269 12.99 -10.48 -18.89
N LYS A 270 12.25 -11.51 -19.27
CA LYS A 270 10.87 -11.41 -19.73
C LYS A 270 9.88 -11.39 -18.58
N PRO A 271 8.73 -10.70 -18.74
CA PRO A 271 7.70 -10.61 -17.68
C PRO A 271 7.16 -11.97 -17.21
N ASP A 272 7.12 -12.95 -18.09
CA ASP A 272 6.62 -14.31 -17.86
C ASP A 272 7.73 -15.34 -17.52
N GLY A 273 9.01 -14.92 -17.51
CA GLY A 273 10.16 -15.81 -17.31
C GLY A 273 10.08 -16.60 -16.00
N TRP A 274 9.58 -15.97 -14.94
CA TRP A 274 9.37 -16.67 -13.67
C TRP A 274 8.29 -17.76 -13.75
N GLN A 275 7.17 -17.49 -14.43
CA GLN A 275 6.11 -18.49 -14.64
C GLN A 275 6.59 -19.64 -15.52
N GLN A 276 7.40 -19.35 -16.54
CA GLN A 276 8.04 -20.37 -17.37
C GLN A 276 8.95 -21.26 -16.54
N PHE A 277 9.77 -20.68 -15.65
CA PHE A 277 10.63 -21.45 -14.74
C PHE A 277 9.82 -22.36 -13.80
N ILE A 278 8.77 -21.85 -13.15
CA ILE A 278 7.88 -22.65 -12.30
C ILE A 278 7.27 -23.81 -13.08
N SER A 279 6.77 -23.54 -14.28
CA SER A 279 6.15 -24.54 -15.15
C SER A 279 7.13 -25.62 -15.60
N ALA A 280 8.37 -25.23 -15.96
CA ALA A 280 9.43 -26.16 -16.31
C ALA A 280 9.86 -26.98 -15.10
N ALA A 281 10.04 -26.35 -13.95
CA ALA A 281 10.50 -26.99 -12.72
C ALA A 281 9.49 -28.03 -12.15
N ALA A 282 8.20 -27.90 -12.48
CA ALA A 282 7.18 -28.85 -12.03
C ALA A 282 7.18 -30.18 -12.80
N ARG A 283 7.76 -30.22 -14.02
CA ARG A 283 7.61 -31.33 -14.97
C ARG A 283 8.37 -32.61 -14.58
N ASP A 284 9.57 -32.46 -14.05
CA ASP A 284 10.48 -33.59 -13.82
C ASP A 284 11.29 -33.47 -12.51
N PRO A 285 12.03 -34.52 -12.10
CA PRO A 285 12.86 -34.50 -10.90
C PRO A 285 13.99 -33.47 -10.93
N GLU A 286 14.62 -33.24 -12.10
CA GLU A 286 15.69 -32.23 -12.26
C GLU A 286 15.15 -30.82 -12.02
N GLY A 287 13.97 -30.51 -12.59
CA GLY A 287 13.27 -29.25 -12.34
C GLY A 287 12.93 -29.03 -10.87
N ARG A 288 12.44 -30.06 -10.17
CA ARG A 288 12.18 -29.98 -8.74
C ARG A 288 13.46 -29.76 -7.91
N ALA A 289 14.60 -30.33 -8.35
CA ALA A 289 15.90 -30.07 -7.75
C ALA A 289 16.30 -28.59 -7.97
N ALA A 290 16.19 -28.07 -9.17
CA ALA A 290 16.47 -26.66 -9.47
C ALA A 290 15.61 -25.70 -8.64
N MET A 291 14.34 -26.03 -8.42
CA MET A 291 13.46 -25.24 -7.55
C MET A 291 13.91 -25.28 -6.08
N ARG A 292 14.43 -26.41 -5.58
CA ARG A 292 15.03 -26.48 -4.23
C ARG A 292 16.27 -25.60 -4.15
N CYS A 293 17.16 -25.67 -5.13
CA CYS A 293 18.34 -24.82 -5.22
C CYS A 293 18.00 -23.34 -5.23
N TYR A 294 16.98 -22.94 -6.01
CA TYR A 294 16.48 -21.56 -6.02
C TYR A 294 15.98 -21.12 -4.63
N ARG A 295 15.20 -21.95 -3.95
CA ARG A 295 14.69 -21.64 -2.60
C ARG A 295 15.82 -21.52 -1.59
N GLU A 296 16.79 -22.43 -1.64
CA GLU A 296 17.92 -22.41 -0.71
C GLU A 296 18.82 -21.18 -0.92
N GLN A 297 19.15 -20.83 -2.16
CA GLN A 297 19.93 -19.62 -2.40
C GLN A 297 19.19 -18.36 -1.95
N LYS A 298 17.84 -18.31 -2.09
CA LYS A 298 17.01 -17.24 -1.57
C LYS A 298 17.00 -17.19 -0.05
N ARG A 299 16.91 -18.34 0.61
CA ARG A 299 16.97 -18.44 2.07
C ARG A 299 18.29 -17.89 2.60
N LEU A 300 19.40 -18.29 2.00
CA LEU A 300 20.75 -17.86 2.38
C LEU A 300 20.93 -16.34 2.24
N SER A 301 20.44 -15.74 1.16
CA SER A 301 20.53 -14.28 0.99
C SER A 301 19.62 -13.49 1.95
N ARG A 302 18.47 -14.05 2.36
CA ARG A 302 17.50 -13.36 3.20
C ARG A 302 17.73 -13.50 4.69
N ALA A 303 18.23 -14.66 5.12
CA ALA A 303 18.36 -15.04 6.53
C ALA A 303 19.70 -15.72 6.83
N SER A 304 20.79 -15.16 6.29
CA SER A 304 22.15 -15.63 6.62
C SER A 304 22.46 -15.43 8.10
N ARG A 305 23.36 -16.23 8.64
CA ARG A 305 23.82 -16.09 10.02
C ARG A 305 24.38 -14.69 10.31
N ALA A 306 25.08 -14.11 9.35
CA ALA A 306 25.60 -12.75 9.47
C ALA A 306 24.48 -11.71 9.59
N LYS A 307 23.40 -11.82 8.78
CA LYS A 307 22.24 -10.94 8.92
C LYS A 307 21.55 -11.06 10.28
N LEU A 308 21.39 -12.30 10.76
CA LEU A 308 20.76 -12.53 12.05
C LEU A 308 21.61 -11.96 13.20
N ARG A 309 22.94 -12.04 13.11
CA ARG A 309 23.83 -11.34 14.05
C ARG A 309 23.64 -9.83 13.98
N ALA A 310 23.67 -9.25 12.80
CA ALA A 310 23.48 -7.81 12.62
C ALA A 310 22.12 -7.31 13.18
N VAL A 311 21.01 -8.03 12.94
CA VAL A 311 19.73 -7.70 13.57
C VAL A 311 19.82 -7.71 15.09
N TRP A 312 20.50 -8.69 15.68
CA TRP A 312 20.67 -8.79 17.13
C TRP A 312 21.48 -7.61 17.69
N ASP A 313 22.56 -7.25 17.01
CA ASP A 313 23.43 -6.16 17.43
C ASP A 313 22.70 -4.82 17.36
N LEU A 314 21.96 -4.55 16.29
CA LEU A 314 21.11 -3.36 16.16
C LEU A 314 20.03 -3.30 17.24
N VAL A 315 19.35 -4.41 17.53
CA VAL A 315 18.33 -4.44 18.60
C VAL A 315 18.96 -4.16 19.97
N ARG A 316 20.17 -4.58 20.21
CA ARG A 316 20.91 -4.29 21.45
C ARG A 316 21.40 -2.85 21.51
N GLU A 317 21.90 -2.32 20.41
CA GLU A 317 22.33 -0.91 20.31
C GLU A 317 21.18 0.05 20.64
N HIS A 318 19.98 -0.28 20.15
CA HIS A 318 18.75 0.48 20.41
C HIS A 318 17.95 -0.04 21.59
N ALA A 319 18.62 -0.59 22.60
CA ALA A 319 17.94 -1.06 23.81
C ALA A 319 17.17 0.08 24.50
N GLY A 320 15.86 -0.14 24.72
CA GLY A 320 14.98 0.88 25.29
C GLY A 320 14.14 1.64 24.25
N GLU A 321 14.44 1.49 22.95
CA GLU A 321 13.62 2.01 21.86
C GLU A 321 12.71 0.92 21.27
N ARG A 322 11.64 1.35 20.59
CA ARG A 322 10.79 0.42 19.86
C ARG A 322 11.38 0.11 18.48
N CYS A 323 11.72 -1.16 18.28
CA CYS A 323 12.30 -1.65 17.04
C CYS A 323 11.28 -2.47 16.23
N LEU A 324 11.11 -2.15 14.97
CA LEU A 324 10.27 -2.89 14.04
C LEU A 324 11.13 -3.57 12.98
N VAL A 325 11.10 -4.91 12.98
CA VAL A 325 11.90 -5.73 12.06
C VAL A 325 11.02 -6.21 10.91
N PHE A 326 11.41 -5.89 9.68
CA PHE A 326 10.69 -6.25 8.46
C PHE A 326 11.38 -7.40 7.73
N THR A 327 10.60 -8.40 7.33
CA THR A 327 11.05 -9.50 6.47
C THR A 327 10.13 -9.65 5.26
N GLU A 328 10.65 -10.26 4.19
CA GLU A 328 9.85 -10.54 2.99
C GLU A 328 8.91 -11.74 3.17
N ASP A 329 9.33 -12.72 3.96
CA ASP A 329 8.62 -13.99 4.14
C ASP A 329 8.45 -14.35 5.62
N ASN A 330 7.51 -15.26 5.87
CA ASN A 330 7.17 -15.68 7.22
C ASN A 330 8.26 -16.56 7.86
N ASP A 331 8.97 -17.35 7.06
CA ASP A 331 9.98 -18.29 7.57
C ASP A 331 11.14 -17.52 8.20
N THR A 332 11.61 -16.46 7.51
CA THR A 332 12.61 -15.52 8.05
C THR A 332 12.10 -14.82 9.31
N ALA A 333 10.83 -14.37 9.31
CA ALA A 333 10.24 -13.73 10.49
C ALA A 333 10.22 -14.68 11.71
N TYR A 334 9.76 -15.90 11.52
CA TYR A 334 9.72 -16.91 12.59
C TYR A 334 11.11 -17.34 13.05
N GLU A 335 12.09 -17.42 12.16
CA GLU A 335 13.48 -17.73 12.51
C GLU A 335 14.07 -16.67 13.45
N ILE A 336 13.88 -15.39 13.12
CA ILE A 336 14.31 -14.26 13.96
C ILE A 336 13.57 -14.31 15.30
N GLY A 337 12.23 -14.50 15.26
CA GLY A 337 11.39 -14.54 16.47
C GLY A 337 11.78 -15.64 17.44
N ARG A 338 12.11 -16.83 16.93
CA ARG A 338 12.59 -17.95 17.77
C ARG A 338 13.94 -17.66 18.40
N ARG A 339 14.88 -17.09 17.65
CA ARG A 339 16.23 -16.80 18.16
C ARG A 339 16.25 -15.70 19.20
N PHE A 340 15.41 -14.69 19.03
CA PHE A 340 15.40 -13.50 19.90
C PHE A 340 14.28 -13.52 20.95
N VAL A 341 13.46 -14.58 20.93
CA VAL A 341 12.29 -14.71 21.82
C VAL A 341 11.38 -13.46 21.69
N ALA A 342 11.23 -12.99 20.45
CA ALA A 342 10.47 -11.78 20.14
C ALA A 342 9.16 -12.13 19.41
N PRO A 343 8.09 -11.32 19.60
CA PRO A 343 6.80 -11.56 18.97
C PRO A 343 6.89 -11.40 17.45
N VAL A 344 6.20 -12.31 16.73
CA VAL A 344 6.16 -12.33 15.27
C VAL A 344 4.73 -12.17 14.79
N MET A 345 4.51 -11.15 13.96
CA MET A 345 3.23 -10.87 13.33
C MET A 345 3.29 -11.20 11.84
N THR A 346 2.44 -12.13 11.39
CA THR A 346 2.32 -12.53 9.99
C THR A 346 0.87 -12.45 9.52
N HIS A 347 0.62 -12.74 8.25
CA HIS A 347 -0.75 -12.82 7.74
C HIS A 347 -1.58 -13.96 8.39
N HIS A 348 -0.93 -14.94 9.02
CA HIS A 348 -1.61 -15.98 9.81
C HIS A 348 -2.06 -15.51 11.20
N THR A 349 -1.55 -14.37 11.68
CA THR A 349 -1.92 -13.83 13.00
C THR A 349 -3.36 -13.35 12.97
N LYS A 350 -4.21 -13.93 13.83
CA LYS A 350 -5.64 -13.60 13.92
C LYS A 350 -5.87 -12.17 14.42
N GLY A 351 -6.97 -11.53 14.01
CA GLY A 351 -7.29 -10.14 14.37
C GLY A 351 -7.17 -9.81 15.86
N PRO A 352 -7.81 -10.57 16.79
CA PRO A 352 -7.69 -10.31 18.23
C PRO A 352 -6.26 -10.44 18.79
N GLU A 353 -5.48 -11.39 18.26
CA GLU A 353 -4.08 -11.58 18.63
C GLU A 353 -3.21 -10.43 18.09
N ARG A 354 -3.42 -10.04 16.84
CA ARG A 354 -2.75 -8.89 16.22
C ARG A 354 -2.96 -7.62 17.03
N LYS A 355 -4.20 -7.35 17.44
CA LYS A 355 -4.52 -6.19 18.29
C LYS A 355 -3.74 -6.24 19.60
N ARG A 356 -3.72 -7.37 20.32
CA ARG A 356 -2.97 -7.53 21.56
C ARG A 356 -1.46 -7.32 21.37
N MET A 357 -0.90 -7.82 20.27
CA MET A 357 0.53 -7.62 19.92
C MET A 357 0.84 -6.14 19.71
N LEU A 358 0.01 -5.43 18.93
CA LEU A 358 0.17 -4.01 18.68
C LEU A 358 0.00 -3.18 19.96
N ASP A 359 -0.95 -3.51 20.81
CA ASP A 359 -1.16 -2.81 22.08
C ASP A 359 0.04 -2.98 23.03
N ARG A 360 0.62 -4.18 23.11
CA ARG A 360 1.84 -4.43 23.89
C ARG A 360 3.08 -3.75 23.30
N PHE A 361 3.18 -3.71 21.97
CA PHE A 361 4.24 -2.98 21.28
C PHE A 361 4.08 -1.47 21.48
N ARG A 362 2.84 -0.95 21.42
CA ARG A 362 2.51 0.46 21.67
C ARG A 362 2.85 0.90 23.09
N SER A 363 2.55 0.08 24.08
CA SER A 363 2.87 0.35 25.48
C SER A 363 4.36 0.19 25.84
N GLY A 364 5.19 -0.34 24.91
CA GLY A 364 6.61 -0.65 25.18
C GLY A 364 6.82 -1.95 25.98
N ALA A 365 5.75 -2.67 26.36
CA ALA A 365 5.88 -3.97 27.04
C ALA A 365 6.62 -5.01 26.15
N TRP A 366 6.52 -4.85 24.85
CA TRP A 366 7.32 -5.57 23.86
C TRP A 366 8.08 -4.55 23.00
N PRO A 367 9.36 -4.31 23.27
CA PRO A 367 10.12 -3.28 22.56
C PRO A 367 10.46 -3.67 21.13
N VAL A 368 10.43 -4.96 20.79
CA VAL A 368 10.71 -5.47 19.44
C VAL A 368 9.48 -6.17 18.88
N LEU A 369 9.14 -5.88 17.65
CA LEU A 369 8.11 -6.58 16.88
C LEU A 369 8.66 -6.97 15.52
N ILE A 370 8.56 -8.26 15.19
CA ILE A 370 9.00 -8.78 13.90
C ILE A 370 7.77 -8.97 13.02
N THR A 371 7.88 -8.58 11.76
CA THR A 371 6.75 -8.70 10.82
C THR A 371 7.21 -9.12 9.43
N SER A 372 6.38 -9.91 8.78
CA SER A 372 6.42 -10.09 7.33
C SER A 372 5.56 -9.02 6.63
N LYS A 373 5.02 -9.27 5.47
CA LYS A 373 4.26 -8.31 4.63
C LYS A 373 3.05 -7.63 5.31
N VAL A 374 2.61 -8.08 6.48
CA VAL A 374 1.34 -7.68 7.11
C VAL A 374 1.27 -6.19 7.48
N LEU A 375 2.40 -5.58 7.86
CA LEU A 375 2.42 -4.15 8.23
C LEU A 375 2.65 -3.22 7.03
N ASN A 376 2.80 -3.76 5.83
CA ASN A 376 2.91 -2.94 4.61
C ASN A 376 1.58 -2.29 4.23
N GLU A 377 0.44 -2.87 4.67
CA GLU A 377 -0.89 -2.43 4.29
C GLU A 377 -1.75 -2.07 5.51
N GLY A 378 -1.90 -0.81 5.78
CA GLY A 378 -3.00 -0.27 6.59
C GLY A 378 -3.01 -0.47 8.10
N VAL A 379 -2.03 -1.15 8.70
CA VAL A 379 -2.00 -1.31 10.16
C VAL A 379 -1.42 -0.05 10.83
N ASP A 380 -2.16 0.53 11.77
CA ASP A 380 -1.68 1.67 12.55
C ASP A 380 -0.61 1.24 13.57
N VAL A 381 0.65 1.32 13.16
CA VAL A 381 1.79 1.10 14.05
C VAL A 381 2.10 2.39 14.78
N PRO A 382 2.25 2.37 16.09
CA PRO A 382 2.62 3.57 16.86
C PRO A 382 4.00 4.08 16.41
N GLU A 383 4.33 5.29 16.81
CA GLU A 383 5.65 5.87 16.57
C GLU A 383 6.78 4.89 16.87
N VAL A 384 7.58 4.59 15.87
CA VAL A 384 8.71 3.68 15.93
C VAL A 384 9.97 4.49 15.67
N ALA A 385 10.97 4.37 16.54
CA ALA A 385 12.25 5.05 16.36
C ALA A 385 13.13 4.31 15.37
N VAL A 386 13.10 2.97 15.40
CA VAL A 386 14.05 2.12 14.69
C VAL A 386 13.31 1.13 13.81
N GLY A 387 13.64 1.10 12.53
CA GLY A 387 13.21 0.10 11.57
C GLY A 387 14.39 -0.71 11.05
N ILE A 388 14.23 -2.02 10.93
CA ILE A 388 15.27 -2.89 10.41
C ILE A 388 14.69 -3.71 9.25
N ILE A 389 15.18 -3.52 8.04
CA ILE A 389 14.83 -4.32 6.86
C ILE A 389 15.87 -5.43 6.72
N VAL A 390 15.49 -6.65 7.05
CA VAL A 390 16.37 -7.83 6.91
C VAL A 390 16.31 -8.38 5.50
N SER A 391 15.10 -8.42 4.93
CA SER A 391 14.85 -8.82 3.55
C SER A 391 13.55 -8.13 3.07
N GLY A 392 13.48 -7.83 1.80
CA GLY A 392 12.29 -7.16 1.27
C GLY A 392 12.13 -7.36 -0.23
N SER A 393 10.88 -7.21 -0.70
CA SER A 393 10.59 -7.23 -2.13
C SER A 393 11.25 -6.04 -2.82
N GLY A 394 11.51 -6.18 -4.13
CA GLY A 394 11.97 -5.06 -4.98
C GLY A 394 10.90 -3.98 -5.19
N SER A 395 9.76 -4.06 -4.51
CA SER A 395 8.68 -3.08 -4.64
C SER A 395 9.06 -1.78 -3.93
N VAL A 396 9.24 -0.74 -4.70
CA VAL A 396 9.45 0.64 -4.23
C VAL A 396 8.32 1.07 -3.29
N ARG A 397 7.09 0.72 -3.62
CA ARG A 397 5.90 1.02 -2.84
C ARG A 397 5.97 0.46 -1.42
N GLU A 398 6.36 -0.82 -1.27
CA GLU A 398 6.51 -1.43 0.06
C GLU A 398 7.58 -0.71 0.89
N HIS A 399 8.65 -0.29 0.26
CA HIS A 399 9.71 0.47 0.94
C HIS A 399 9.21 1.84 1.43
N VAL A 400 8.52 2.59 0.56
CA VAL A 400 7.93 3.90 0.92
C VAL A 400 6.87 3.75 2.02
N GLN A 401 6.07 2.70 1.98
CA GLN A 401 5.09 2.42 3.03
C GLN A 401 5.76 2.08 4.37
N ARG A 402 6.86 1.34 4.34
CA ARG A 402 7.66 1.05 5.55
C ARG A 402 8.23 2.33 6.16
N LEU A 403 8.84 3.19 5.34
CA LEU A 403 9.32 4.49 5.79
C LEU A 403 8.21 5.32 6.42
N GLY A 404 7.04 5.43 5.78
CA GLY A 404 5.90 6.17 6.30
C GLY A 404 5.42 5.71 7.68
N ARG A 405 5.65 4.44 8.06
CA ARG A 405 5.31 3.96 9.40
C ARG A 405 6.30 4.37 10.48
N LEU A 406 7.56 4.58 10.10
CA LEU A 406 8.59 5.09 11.00
C LEU A 406 8.55 6.61 11.09
N LEU A 407 8.20 7.28 9.99
CA LEU A 407 8.21 8.73 9.83
C LEU A 407 6.96 9.35 10.46
N ARG A 408 6.89 9.38 11.78
CA ARG A 408 5.81 10.04 12.51
C ARG A 408 6.30 11.25 13.28
N PRO A 409 5.52 12.35 13.31
CA PRO A 409 5.93 13.55 14.01
C PRO A 409 6.09 13.28 15.52
N GLY A 410 7.23 13.68 16.04
CA GLY A 410 7.54 13.68 17.47
C GLY A 410 8.61 14.72 17.71
N ALA A 411 8.50 15.50 18.79
CA ALA A 411 9.43 16.60 19.08
C ALA A 411 10.87 16.05 19.23
N GLY A 412 11.79 16.54 18.40
CA GLY A 412 13.22 16.24 18.50
C GLY A 412 13.63 14.80 18.18
N LYS A 413 12.76 14.01 17.53
CA LYS A 413 13.01 12.62 17.23
C LYS A 413 13.55 12.43 15.81
N VAL A 414 14.62 11.65 15.68
CA VAL A 414 15.13 11.14 14.40
C VAL A 414 14.80 9.66 14.33
N ALA A 415 14.12 9.24 13.27
CA ALA A 415 13.90 7.82 13.02
C ALA A 415 15.06 7.26 12.20
N VAL A 416 15.48 6.03 12.49
CA VAL A 416 16.55 5.35 11.74
C VAL A 416 15.99 4.11 11.08
N LEU A 417 16.31 3.96 9.80
CA LEU A 417 15.97 2.78 9.01
C LEU A 417 17.23 2.06 8.58
N TYR A 418 17.48 0.91 9.17
CA TYR A 418 18.58 0.03 8.76
C TYR A 418 18.12 -0.89 7.62
N GLU A 419 18.91 -0.97 6.57
CA GLU A 419 18.74 -1.95 5.50
C GLU A 419 19.93 -2.91 5.49
N ILE A 420 19.71 -4.18 5.84
CA ILE A 420 20.78 -5.18 5.91
C ILE A 420 20.81 -5.96 4.59
N LEU A 421 21.91 -5.86 3.85
CA LEU A 421 22.11 -6.49 2.56
C LEU A 421 23.20 -7.57 2.64
N SER A 422 22.91 -8.72 2.03
CA SER A 422 23.94 -9.75 1.88
C SER A 422 24.88 -9.36 0.74
N ALA A 423 26.14 -9.10 1.06
CA ALA A 423 27.18 -8.83 0.07
C ALA A 423 27.33 -10.01 -0.92
N ASN A 424 27.70 -9.70 -2.16
CA ASN A 424 27.89 -10.67 -3.24
C ASN A 424 26.66 -11.54 -3.57
N THR A 425 25.44 -11.02 -3.29
CA THR A 425 24.18 -11.68 -3.65
C THR A 425 23.32 -10.80 -4.57
N ALA A 426 22.22 -11.34 -5.07
CA ALA A 426 21.28 -10.61 -5.93
C ALA A 426 20.45 -9.56 -5.17
N GLU A 427 20.59 -9.44 -3.86
CA GLU A 427 19.85 -8.47 -3.05
C GLU A 427 20.24 -7.01 -3.30
N ALA A 428 21.53 -6.75 -3.60
CA ALA A 428 22.03 -5.41 -3.88
C ALA A 428 21.21 -4.73 -4.99
N TYR A 429 20.97 -5.42 -6.11
CA TYR A 429 20.14 -4.90 -7.22
C TYR A 429 18.69 -4.60 -6.83
N THR A 430 18.14 -5.38 -5.90
CA THR A 430 16.78 -5.18 -5.40
C THR A 430 16.69 -3.95 -4.51
N SER A 431 17.70 -3.72 -3.69
CA SER A 431 17.80 -2.53 -2.83
C SER A 431 18.03 -1.27 -3.65
N GLU A 432 18.92 -1.32 -4.63
CA GLU A 432 19.23 -0.20 -5.52
C GLU A 432 17.98 0.27 -6.28
N ARG A 433 17.16 -0.66 -6.82
CA ARG A 433 15.87 -0.32 -7.41
C ARG A 433 14.89 0.29 -6.41
N ARG A 434 14.91 -0.08 -5.15
CA ARG A 434 14.09 0.53 -4.10
C ARG A 434 14.50 1.97 -3.83
N ARG A 435 15.80 2.26 -3.89
CA ARG A 435 16.37 3.59 -3.64
C ARG A 435 16.23 4.56 -4.81
N SER A 436 16.20 4.07 -6.03
CA SER A 436 16.11 4.90 -7.25
C SER A 436 14.73 5.54 -7.49
N HIS A 437 13.74 5.24 -6.64
CA HIS A 437 12.43 5.88 -6.76
C HIS A 437 12.48 7.36 -6.37
N VAL A 438 11.75 8.20 -7.10
CA VAL A 438 11.67 9.66 -6.93
C VAL A 438 11.35 10.10 -5.48
N ALA A 439 10.68 9.25 -4.69
CA ALA A 439 10.41 9.51 -3.28
C ALA A 439 11.68 9.60 -2.40
N PHE A 440 12.83 9.14 -2.91
CA PHE A 440 14.16 9.22 -2.27
C PHE A 440 15.09 10.23 -2.94
N GLY A 441 14.61 11.01 -3.91
CA GLY A 441 15.40 11.94 -4.73
C GLY A 441 15.86 13.23 -4.05
N GLY A 442 15.95 13.28 -2.72
CA GLY A 442 16.70 14.30 -1.97
C GLY A 442 18.14 13.82 -1.70
N GLU A 443 19.09 14.74 -1.56
CA GLU A 443 20.43 14.43 -1.07
C GLU A 443 20.33 13.88 0.36
N GLN A 444 20.22 12.55 0.49
CA GLN A 444 20.30 11.87 1.78
C GLN A 444 21.76 11.47 2.02
N GLU A 445 22.27 11.77 3.20
CA GLU A 445 23.51 11.18 3.67
C GLU A 445 23.26 9.68 3.87
N ILE A 446 23.71 8.88 2.91
CA ILE A 446 23.69 7.42 2.99
C ILE A 446 25.01 7.01 3.62
N PHE A 447 24.98 6.55 4.85
CA PHE A 447 26.14 5.95 5.50
C PHE A 447 26.24 4.48 5.11
N GLU A 448 27.21 4.16 4.25
CA GLU A 448 27.57 2.78 3.95
C GLU A 448 28.62 2.32 4.95
N THR A 449 28.28 1.36 5.81
CA THR A 449 29.20 0.75 6.76
C THR A 449 29.43 -0.70 6.39
N GLU A 450 30.67 -1.05 6.08
CA GLU A 450 31.07 -2.46 6.08
C GLU A 450 31.22 -2.91 7.54
N ALA A 451 30.42 -3.91 7.95
CA ALA A 451 30.60 -4.56 9.24
C ALA A 451 31.91 -5.38 9.18
N GLY A 452 33.02 -4.69 9.52
CA GLY A 452 34.35 -5.26 9.53
C GLY A 452 34.52 -6.30 10.63
N MET A 453 35.28 -7.34 10.30
CA MET A 453 35.83 -8.27 11.22
C MET A 453 36.83 -7.56 12.16
N ASP A 454 36.41 -7.11 13.31
CA ASP A 454 37.29 -6.87 14.44
C ASP A 454 37.12 -7.99 15.48
N GLY A 455 37.76 -9.08 15.21
CA GLY A 455 37.93 -10.21 16.09
C GLY A 455 39.33 -10.77 15.95
N GLN A 456 40.36 -9.97 16.26
CA GLN A 456 41.69 -10.50 16.47
C GLN A 456 42.36 -9.92 17.71
N HIS A 457 42.65 -10.85 18.63
CA HIS A 457 43.76 -10.91 19.58
C HIS A 457 43.79 -9.97 20.79
N ALA A 458 43.52 -10.58 21.93
CA ALA A 458 44.32 -10.38 23.11
C ALA A 458 44.57 -11.74 23.76
N ASP A 459 45.60 -12.44 23.27
CA ASP A 459 46.39 -13.37 24.06
C ASP A 459 47.74 -12.70 24.32
N SER A 460 48.01 -12.41 25.57
CA SER A 460 49.31 -12.39 26.23
C SER A 460 49.11 -12.29 27.72
#